data_37bacdc659b28722559fe9452de195b2
#
_entry.id   37bacdc659b28722559fe9452de195b2
#
_cell.length_a   1.000
_cell.length_b   1.000
_cell.length_c   1.000
_cell.angle_alpha   90.00
_cell.angle_beta   90.00
_cell.angle_gamma   90.00
#
_symmetry.space_group_name_H-M   'P 1'
#
loop_
_entity.id
_entity.type
_entity.pdbx_description
1 polymer ?
#
loop_
_entity_poly.entity_id
_entity_poly.type
_entity_poly.pdbx_seq_one_letter_code
_entity_poly.pdbx_strand_id
1 'polypeptide(L)'
;IELAMQAQSQNIGLKAAALGHTSGNVIVVSNEIQSAANLKGKTFAIPHRSSSHNILLQEMLEQNGLTIDDVQVTELSPAEMPSALVSGQIQGYCVAEPFGSVAVTGGYGKVLYQSDELWDHSICCALVFNDKFLNENSELANQVIDAYQQAGSELSDKEEALSVAKNFLKQPDNVLQQSLEWIDF
;
A
#
# COMPACT_ATOMS: atom_id res chain seq x y z
N ILE A 1 -2.76 5.58 -7.18
CA ILE A 1 -3.55 6.62 -7.88
C ILE A 1 -2.64 7.80 -8.26
N GLU A 2 -1.66 8.17 -7.46
CA GLU A 2 -0.81 9.36 -7.65
C GLU A 2 -0.01 9.32 -8.95
N LEU A 3 0.47 8.13 -9.35
CA LEU A 3 1.14 7.95 -10.66
C LEU A 3 0.21 8.27 -11.83
N ALA A 4 -1.07 7.93 -11.73
CA ALA A 4 -2.06 8.26 -12.75
C ALA A 4 -2.34 9.77 -12.77
N MET A 5 -2.41 10.42 -11.61
CA MET A 5 -2.55 11.88 -11.50
C MET A 5 -1.34 12.61 -12.08
N GLN A 6 -0.13 12.12 -11.80
CA GLN A 6 1.11 12.66 -12.37
C GLN A 6 1.13 12.51 -13.90
N ALA A 7 0.77 11.33 -14.42
CA ALA A 7 0.67 11.09 -15.86
C ALA A 7 -0.35 12.04 -16.52
N GLN A 8 -1.51 12.23 -15.90
CA GLN A 8 -2.53 13.17 -16.39
C GLN A 8 -2.01 14.63 -16.41
N SER A 9 -1.23 15.04 -15.40
CA SER A 9 -0.61 16.38 -15.38
C SER A 9 0.39 16.59 -16.52
N GLN A 10 0.90 15.50 -17.09
CA GLN A 10 1.77 15.49 -18.28
C GLN A 10 1.00 15.32 -19.59
N ASN A 11 -0.32 15.51 -19.59
CA ASN A 11 -1.23 15.34 -20.72
C ASN A 11 -1.31 13.89 -21.26
N ILE A 12 -1.00 12.90 -20.45
CA ILE A 12 -1.32 11.50 -20.75
C ILE A 12 -2.78 11.30 -20.38
N GLY A 13 -3.63 11.06 -21.39
CA GLY A 13 -5.07 10.90 -21.22
C GLY A 13 -5.40 9.63 -20.43
N LEU A 14 -5.70 9.79 -19.14
CA LEU A 14 -6.10 8.71 -18.22
C LEU A 14 -7.34 9.12 -17.43
N LYS A 15 -8.19 8.15 -17.10
CA LYS A 15 -9.35 8.34 -16.22
C LYS A 15 -9.40 7.24 -15.17
N ALA A 16 -9.54 7.63 -13.91
CA ALA A 16 -9.89 6.71 -12.85
C ALA A 16 -11.36 6.33 -12.99
N ALA A 17 -11.64 5.04 -12.99
CA ALA A 17 -12.98 4.48 -13.23
C ALA A 17 -13.60 3.88 -11.97
N ALA A 18 -12.79 3.29 -11.10
CA ALA A 18 -13.23 2.75 -9.81
C ALA A 18 -12.07 2.78 -8.81
N LEU A 19 -12.39 2.80 -7.51
CA LEU A 19 -11.42 2.57 -6.45
C LEU A 19 -11.25 1.06 -6.24
N GLY A 20 -10.04 0.62 -5.86
CA GLY A 20 -9.75 -0.78 -5.59
C GLY A 20 -10.18 -1.17 -4.19
N HIS A 21 -9.53 -0.54 -3.24
CA HIS A 21 -9.80 -0.66 -1.81
C HIS A 21 -9.28 0.58 -1.09
N THR A 22 -9.77 0.79 0.13
CA THR A 22 -9.21 1.74 1.07
C THR A 22 -8.40 1.02 2.14
N SER A 23 -7.58 1.75 2.89
CA SER A 23 -6.72 1.17 3.93
C SER A 23 -5.69 0.16 3.38
N GLY A 24 -5.16 -0.72 4.23
CA GLY A 24 -4.25 -1.78 3.82
C GLY A 24 -2.83 -1.32 3.46
N ASN A 25 -2.48 -0.06 3.69
CA ASN A 25 -1.10 0.38 3.74
C ASN A 25 -0.66 0.47 5.20
N VAL A 26 0.54 0.02 5.48
CA VAL A 26 1.07 0.00 6.84
C VAL A 26 2.49 0.55 6.89
N ILE A 27 2.82 1.21 7.99
CA ILE A 27 4.19 1.56 8.35
C ILE A 27 4.69 0.52 9.33
N VAL A 28 5.64 -0.28 8.88
CA VAL A 28 6.31 -1.32 9.66
C VAL A 28 7.71 -0.86 10.01
N VAL A 29 8.11 -1.12 11.24
CA VAL A 29 9.45 -0.80 11.74
C VAL A 29 10.09 -2.01 12.42
N SER A 30 11.41 -1.99 12.55
CA SER A 30 12.13 -2.98 13.35
C SER A 30 11.69 -2.91 14.82
N ASN A 31 11.81 -4.02 15.55
CA ASN A 31 11.39 -4.09 16.94
C ASN A 31 12.10 -3.09 17.88
N GLU A 32 13.27 -2.58 17.46
CA GLU A 32 14.05 -1.58 18.20
C GLU A 32 13.46 -0.17 18.14
N ILE A 33 12.70 0.16 17.08
CA ILE A 33 12.06 1.46 16.90
C ILE A 33 10.79 1.52 17.76
N GLN A 34 10.73 2.44 18.71
CA GLN A 34 9.57 2.56 19.61
C GLN A 34 8.59 3.68 19.21
N SER A 35 9.06 4.66 18.43
CA SER A 35 8.25 5.77 17.94
C SER A 35 8.82 6.31 16.62
N ALA A 36 8.06 7.12 15.89
CA ALA A 36 8.52 7.76 14.67
C ALA A 36 9.77 8.64 14.91
N ALA A 37 9.91 9.24 16.10
CA ALA A 37 11.08 10.05 16.44
C ALA A 37 12.40 9.25 16.41
N ASN A 38 12.35 7.93 16.64
CA ASN A 38 13.51 7.06 16.55
C ASN A 38 13.98 6.78 15.12
N LEU A 39 13.22 7.21 14.11
CA LEU A 39 13.59 7.08 12.70
C LEU A 39 14.55 8.17 12.23
N LYS A 40 14.80 9.20 13.04
CA LYS A 40 15.77 10.26 12.70
C LYS A 40 17.14 9.69 12.38
N GLY A 41 17.66 9.99 11.18
CA GLY A 41 18.94 9.49 10.65
C GLY A 41 18.92 8.03 10.21
N LYS A 42 17.77 7.36 10.25
CA LYS A 42 17.62 5.95 9.85
C LYS A 42 17.23 5.82 8.38
N THR A 43 17.46 4.63 7.81
CA THR A 43 17.01 4.29 6.46
C THR A 43 15.60 3.76 6.50
N PHE A 44 14.74 4.34 5.66
CA PHE A 44 13.32 3.99 5.53
C PHE A 44 12.98 3.70 4.07
N ALA A 45 12.29 2.60 3.80
CA ALA A 45 11.94 2.21 2.43
C ALA A 45 10.49 2.55 2.07
N ILE A 46 10.31 2.93 0.83
CA ILE A 46 9.00 3.09 0.17
C ILE A 46 9.07 2.45 -1.21
N PRO A 47 7.92 2.06 -1.82
CA PRO A 47 7.93 1.50 -3.18
C PRO A 47 8.36 2.51 -4.24
N HIS A 48 7.89 3.75 -4.13
CA HIS A 48 8.20 4.82 -5.08
C HIS A 48 7.94 6.20 -4.46
N ARG A 49 8.76 7.20 -4.83
CA ARG A 49 8.60 8.58 -4.31
C ARG A 49 7.32 9.27 -4.74
N SER A 50 6.73 8.89 -5.88
CA SER A 50 5.44 9.39 -6.35
C SER A 50 4.30 8.42 -6.01
N SER A 51 4.23 7.94 -4.76
CA SER A 51 3.19 7.02 -4.29
C SER A 51 2.54 7.50 -3.00
N SER A 52 1.33 6.99 -2.71
CA SER A 52 0.65 7.20 -1.42
C SER A 52 1.53 6.83 -0.23
N HIS A 53 2.38 5.82 -0.36
CA HIS A 53 3.33 5.42 0.68
C HIS A 53 4.30 6.54 1.07
N ASN A 54 4.74 7.35 0.09
CA ASN A 54 5.56 8.52 0.38
C ASN A 54 4.76 9.63 1.08
N ILE A 55 3.49 9.81 0.73
CA ILE A 55 2.60 10.75 1.41
C ILE A 55 2.40 10.31 2.87
N LEU A 56 2.08 9.05 3.09
CA LEU A 56 1.92 8.48 4.44
C LEU A 56 3.20 8.61 5.29
N LEU A 57 4.38 8.40 4.68
CA LEU A 57 5.66 8.61 5.37
C LEU A 57 5.82 10.08 5.79
N GLN A 58 5.55 11.03 4.90
CA GLN A 58 5.66 12.46 5.21
C GLN A 58 4.68 12.85 6.31
N GLU A 59 3.42 12.43 6.21
CA GLU A 59 2.40 12.69 7.22
C GLU A 59 2.81 12.16 8.61
N MET A 60 3.29 10.91 8.67
CA MET A 60 3.81 10.34 9.92
C MET A 60 4.96 11.18 10.49
N LEU A 61 5.91 11.57 9.66
CA LEU A 61 7.05 12.36 10.11
C LEU A 61 6.62 13.72 10.63
N GLU A 62 5.75 14.44 9.90
CA GLU A 62 5.24 15.77 10.27
C GLU A 62 4.46 15.73 11.58
N GLN A 63 3.57 14.75 11.78
CA GLN A 63 2.84 14.56 13.04
C GLN A 63 3.76 14.29 14.24
N ASN A 64 4.99 13.84 14.00
CA ASN A 64 5.98 13.56 15.03
C ASN A 64 7.13 14.60 15.09
N GLY A 65 6.94 15.77 14.44
CA GLY A 65 7.90 16.88 14.48
C GLY A 65 9.18 16.64 13.68
N LEU A 66 9.13 15.73 12.71
CA LEU A 66 10.21 15.42 11.77
C LEU A 66 9.83 15.86 10.37
N THR A 67 10.81 15.85 9.48
CA THR A 67 10.64 16.09 8.05
C THR A 67 11.22 14.93 7.24
N ILE A 68 10.95 14.91 5.94
CA ILE A 68 11.50 13.89 5.04
C ILE A 68 13.04 13.91 5.00
N ASP A 69 13.66 15.07 5.28
CA ASP A 69 15.11 15.23 5.32
C ASP A 69 15.74 14.66 6.60
N ASP A 70 14.94 14.35 7.62
CA ASP A 70 15.41 13.69 8.84
C ASP A 70 15.60 12.18 8.68
N VAL A 71 15.16 11.57 7.57
CA VAL A 71 15.30 10.13 7.29
C VAL A 71 15.97 9.89 5.93
N GLN A 72 16.64 8.75 5.80
CA GLN A 72 17.27 8.33 4.54
C GLN A 72 16.26 7.49 3.75
N VAL A 73 15.49 8.12 2.85
CA VAL A 73 14.48 7.42 2.07
C VAL A 73 15.12 6.65 0.91
N THR A 74 14.85 5.35 0.84
CA THR A 74 15.23 4.46 -0.27
C THR A 74 14.01 3.86 -0.94
N GLU A 75 14.12 3.55 -2.24
CA GLU A 75 13.08 2.84 -2.97
C GLU A 75 13.44 1.36 -3.07
N LEU A 76 12.52 0.50 -2.64
CA LEU A 76 12.62 -0.95 -2.74
C LEU A 76 11.30 -1.52 -3.26
N SER A 77 11.35 -2.65 -3.95
CA SER A 77 10.12 -3.36 -4.26
C SER A 77 9.46 -3.89 -2.99
N PRO A 78 8.11 -3.95 -2.92
CA PRO A 78 7.41 -4.45 -1.74
C PRO A 78 7.90 -5.81 -1.24
N ALA A 79 8.21 -6.72 -2.16
CA ALA A 79 8.68 -8.07 -1.83
C ALA A 79 10.08 -8.10 -1.16
N GLU A 80 10.92 -7.08 -1.40
CA GLU A 80 12.27 -6.99 -0.83
C GLU A 80 12.27 -6.38 0.58
N MET A 81 11.25 -5.56 0.92
CA MET A 81 11.24 -4.79 2.17
C MET A 81 11.31 -5.64 3.45
N PRO A 82 10.54 -6.75 3.58
CA PRO A 82 10.64 -7.58 4.78
C PRO A 82 12.05 -8.15 5.00
N SER A 83 12.73 -8.60 3.94
CA SER A 83 14.09 -9.12 4.04
C SER A 83 15.13 -8.04 4.32
N ALA A 84 14.94 -6.83 3.76
CA ALA A 84 15.77 -5.67 4.04
C ALA A 84 15.64 -5.21 5.50
N LEU A 85 14.45 -5.32 6.11
CA LEU A 85 14.23 -5.05 7.53
C LEU A 85 14.96 -6.09 8.40
N VAL A 86 14.81 -7.37 8.09
CA VAL A 86 15.46 -8.48 8.81
C VAL A 86 16.99 -8.35 8.79
N SER A 87 17.56 -7.95 7.65
CA SER A 87 19.00 -7.77 7.50
C SER A 87 19.55 -6.48 8.16
N GLY A 88 18.67 -5.59 8.65
CA GLY A 88 19.03 -4.29 9.19
C GLY A 88 19.44 -3.26 8.14
N GLN A 89 19.24 -3.54 6.86
CA GLN A 89 19.51 -2.59 5.78
C GLN A 89 18.59 -1.37 5.87
N ILE A 90 17.35 -1.58 6.32
CA ILE A 90 16.37 -0.54 6.62
C ILE A 90 15.86 -0.72 8.05
N GLN A 91 15.38 0.35 8.67
CA GLN A 91 14.77 0.32 10.01
C GLN A 91 13.26 0.46 9.99
N GLY A 92 12.69 0.77 8.84
CA GLY A 92 11.26 0.80 8.62
C GLY A 92 10.92 0.90 7.16
N TYR A 93 9.65 0.67 6.84
CA TYR A 93 9.12 0.81 5.48
C TYR A 93 7.62 1.09 5.51
N CYS A 94 7.10 1.73 4.46
CA CYS A 94 5.67 1.87 4.19
C CYS A 94 5.33 1.01 2.98
N VAL A 95 4.32 0.16 3.10
CA VAL A 95 3.96 -0.81 2.06
C VAL A 95 2.49 -1.18 2.12
N ALA A 96 1.95 -1.62 0.99
CA ALA A 96 0.65 -2.28 0.95
C ALA A 96 0.74 -3.74 1.46
N GLU A 97 -0.34 -4.22 2.04
CA GLU A 97 -0.48 -5.64 2.39
C GLU A 97 -0.37 -6.54 1.13
N PRO A 98 0.14 -7.76 1.27
CA PRO A 98 0.45 -8.52 2.50
C PRO A 98 1.88 -8.33 3.05
N PHE A 99 2.68 -7.45 2.50
CA PHE A 99 4.11 -7.34 2.83
C PHE A 99 4.39 -6.74 4.23
N GLY A 100 3.44 -6.01 4.80
CA GLY A 100 3.51 -5.60 6.20
C GLY A 100 3.31 -6.79 7.14
N SER A 101 2.27 -7.57 6.88
CA SER A 101 1.95 -8.77 7.65
C SER A 101 3.07 -9.82 7.63
N VAL A 102 3.88 -9.91 6.57
CA VAL A 102 5.05 -10.81 6.52
C VAL A 102 6.02 -10.51 7.67
N ALA A 103 6.36 -9.25 7.90
CA ALA A 103 7.30 -8.91 8.97
C ALA A 103 6.69 -9.09 10.37
N VAL A 104 5.41 -8.73 10.51
CA VAL A 104 4.70 -8.79 11.80
C VAL A 104 4.48 -10.23 12.23
N THR A 105 3.94 -11.08 11.37
CA THR A 105 3.70 -12.50 11.68
C THR A 105 5.01 -13.29 11.80
N GLY A 106 6.08 -12.84 11.14
CA GLY A 106 7.43 -13.37 11.30
C GLY A 106 8.13 -12.96 12.59
N GLY A 107 7.58 -11.97 13.33
CA GLY A 107 8.11 -11.52 14.62
C GLY A 107 9.34 -10.61 14.54
N TYR A 108 9.74 -10.16 13.36
CA TYR A 108 10.94 -9.31 13.17
C TYR A 108 10.62 -7.85 12.86
N GLY A 109 9.35 -7.49 12.85
CA GLY A 109 8.88 -6.13 12.74
C GLY A 109 7.56 -5.96 13.45
N LYS A 110 7.16 -4.71 13.65
CA LYS A 110 5.87 -4.33 14.21
C LYS A 110 5.26 -3.17 13.43
N VAL A 111 3.94 -3.10 13.41
CA VAL A 111 3.22 -1.94 12.88
C VAL A 111 3.48 -0.76 13.80
N LEU A 112 3.90 0.36 13.22
CA LEU A 112 3.99 1.64 13.91
C LEU A 112 2.74 2.47 13.66
N TYR A 113 2.20 2.45 12.43
CA TYR A 113 0.95 3.09 12.03
C TYR A 113 0.24 2.26 10.96
N GLN A 114 -1.08 2.21 11.06
CA GLN A 114 -1.96 1.89 9.94
C GLN A 114 -2.19 3.16 9.10
N SER A 115 -2.47 3.01 7.80
CA SER A 115 -2.69 4.16 6.93
C SER A 115 -3.83 5.07 7.38
N ASP A 116 -4.89 4.50 7.95
CA ASP A 116 -6.06 5.26 8.42
C ASP A 116 -5.78 6.14 9.64
N GLU A 117 -4.75 5.82 10.43
CA GLU A 117 -4.31 6.64 11.55
C GLU A 117 -3.62 7.93 11.06
N LEU A 118 -3.13 7.93 9.83
CA LEU A 118 -2.40 9.05 9.21
C LEU A 118 -3.26 9.80 8.19
N TRP A 119 -4.08 9.08 7.47
CA TRP A 119 -4.95 9.59 6.42
C TRP A 119 -6.24 8.80 6.40
N ASP A 120 -7.29 9.36 6.99
CA ASP A 120 -8.61 8.76 7.08
C ASP A 120 -9.14 8.35 5.70
N HIS A 121 -9.63 7.12 5.58
CA HIS A 121 -10.05 6.50 4.31
C HIS A 121 -8.99 6.59 3.21
N SER A 122 -7.73 6.34 3.55
CA SER A 122 -6.61 6.40 2.60
C SER A 122 -6.85 5.52 1.38
N ILE A 123 -6.75 6.14 0.19
CA ILE A 123 -6.96 5.42 -1.07
C ILE A 123 -5.64 4.74 -1.45
N CYS A 124 -5.64 3.40 -1.56
CA CYS A 124 -4.48 2.66 -2.01
C CYS A 124 -4.42 2.57 -3.54
N CYS A 125 -5.45 2.01 -4.17
CA CYS A 125 -5.45 1.65 -5.58
C CYS A 125 -6.69 2.15 -6.32
N ALA A 126 -6.54 2.36 -7.64
CA ALA A 126 -7.67 2.67 -8.53
C ALA A 126 -7.53 1.91 -9.84
N LEU A 127 -8.66 1.50 -10.40
CA LEU A 127 -8.76 1.06 -11.79
C LEU A 127 -8.68 2.28 -12.70
N VAL A 128 -7.72 2.28 -13.61
CA VAL A 128 -7.46 3.41 -14.51
C VAL A 128 -7.48 2.93 -15.95
N PHE A 129 -8.17 3.65 -16.81
CA PHE A 129 -8.16 3.44 -18.26
C PHE A 129 -7.48 4.60 -18.98
N ASN A 130 -6.86 4.34 -20.12
CA ASN A 130 -6.47 5.40 -21.01
C ASN A 130 -7.65 5.86 -21.88
N ASP A 131 -7.61 7.14 -22.28
CA ASP A 131 -8.70 7.77 -23.04
C ASP A 131 -8.97 7.07 -24.39
N LYS A 132 -7.91 6.57 -25.03
CA LYS A 132 -8.06 5.85 -26.30
C LYS A 132 -8.89 4.58 -26.11
N PHE A 133 -8.58 3.78 -25.09
CA PHE A 133 -9.31 2.55 -24.79
C PHE A 133 -10.79 2.86 -24.51
N LEU A 134 -11.05 3.88 -23.67
CA LEU A 134 -12.43 4.29 -23.34
C LEU A 134 -13.24 4.71 -24.56
N ASN A 135 -12.63 5.48 -25.47
CA ASN A 135 -13.28 5.97 -26.67
C ASN A 135 -13.54 4.87 -27.71
N GLU A 136 -12.63 3.91 -27.83
CA GLU A 136 -12.72 2.84 -28.83
C GLU A 136 -13.51 1.62 -28.31
N ASN A 137 -13.61 1.42 -26.99
CA ASN A 137 -14.14 0.21 -26.36
C ASN A 137 -15.04 0.52 -25.15
N SER A 138 -15.93 1.50 -25.26
CA SER A 138 -16.73 1.97 -24.12
C SER A 138 -17.59 0.88 -23.48
N GLU A 139 -18.17 -0.02 -24.29
CA GLU A 139 -18.98 -1.14 -23.79
C GLU A 139 -18.13 -2.15 -22.99
N LEU A 140 -16.95 -2.49 -23.51
CA LEU A 140 -16.01 -3.37 -22.80
C LEU A 140 -15.48 -2.71 -21.53
N ALA A 141 -15.23 -1.40 -21.54
CA ALA A 141 -14.81 -0.67 -20.35
C ALA A 141 -15.88 -0.74 -19.24
N ASN A 142 -17.17 -0.58 -19.59
CA ASN A 142 -18.27 -0.72 -18.63
C ASN A 142 -18.34 -2.15 -18.07
N GLN A 143 -18.22 -3.18 -18.91
CA GLN A 143 -18.20 -4.57 -18.45
C GLN A 143 -17.04 -4.85 -17.48
N VAL A 144 -15.85 -4.27 -17.73
CA VAL A 144 -14.70 -4.38 -16.82
C VAL A 144 -14.97 -3.67 -15.49
N ILE A 145 -15.58 -2.48 -15.52
CA ILE A 145 -15.95 -1.74 -14.31
C ILE A 145 -16.96 -2.53 -13.48
N ASP A 146 -18.00 -3.05 -14.11
CA ASP A 146 -19.05 -3.83 -13.45
C ASP A 146 -18.45 -5.10 -12.79
N ALA A 147 -17.61 -5.83 -13.52
CA ALA A 147 -16.92 -7.01 -12.99
C ALA A 147 -15.98 -6.66 -11.83
N TYR A 148 -15.27 -5.52 -11.92
CA TYR A 148 -14.37 -5.05 -10.88
C TYR A 148 -15.12 -4.67 -9.59
N GLN A 149 -16.25 -3.97 -9.72
CA GLN A 149 -17.11 -3.61 -8.59
C GLN A 149 -17.76 -4.84 -7.95
N GLN A 150 -18.20 -5.81 -8.77
CA GLN A 150 -18.72 -7.07 -8.27
C GLN A 150 -17.66 -7.83 -7.46
N ALA A 151 -16.45 -7.95 -8.00
CA ALA A 151 -15.34 -8.60 -7.28
C ALA A 151 -15.03 -7.90 -5.95
N GLY A 152 -15.00 -6.56 -5.90
CA GLY A 152 -14.81 -5.82 -4.65
C GLY A 152 -15.92 -6.11 -3.63
N SER A 153 -17.17 -6.19 -4.09
CA SER A 153 -18.31 -6.56 -3.21
C SER A 153 -18.20 -7.98 -2.66
N GLU A 154 -17.75 -8.94 -3.46
CA GLU A 154 -17.53 -10.33 -3.03
C GLU A 154 -16.36 -10.43 -2.03
N LEU A 155 -15.28 -9.68 -2.25
CA LEU A 155 -14.11 -9.62 -1.36
C LEU A 155 -14.36 -8.91 -0.02
N SER A 156 -15.50 -8.23 0.14
CA SER A 156 -15.92 -7.70 1.44
C SER A 156 -16.24 -8.80 2.46
N ASP A 157 -16.55 -10.02 2.00
CA ASP A 157 -16.58 -11.21 2.84
C ASP A 157 -15.14 -11.73 3.05
N LYS A 158 -14.65 -11.67 4.29
CA LYS A 158 -13.26 -12.01 4.62
C LYS A 158 -12.94 -13.50 4.44
N GLU A 159 -13.92 -14.41 4.56
CA GLU A 159 -13.72 -15.83 4.31
C GLU A 159 -13.55 -16.09 2.81
N GLU A 160 -14.40 -15.46 1.99
CA GLU A 160 -14.29 -15.51 0.53
C GLU A 160 -12.95 -14.88 0.08
N ALA A 161 -12.63 -13.67 0.58
CA ALA A 161 -11.38 -12.99 0.28
C ALA A 161 -10.14 -13.84 0.63
N LEU A 162 -10.15 -14.53 1.78
CA LEU A 162 -9.07 -15.44 2.17
C LEU A 162 -8.97 -16.63 1.21
N SER A 163 -10.10 -17.23 0.85
CA SER A 163 -10.16 -18.35 -0.11
C SER A 163 -9.58 -17.96 -1.47
N VAL A 164 -9.95 -16.77 -1.97
CA VAL A 164 -9.43 -16.23 -3.23
C VAL A 164 -7.95 -15.89 -3.11
N ALA A 165 -7.53 -15.18 -2.04
CA ALA A 165 -6.14 -14.78 -1.82
C ALA A 165 -5.18 -15.98 -1.83
N LYS A 166 -5.54 -17.12 -1.24
CA LYS A 166 -4.74 -18.36 -1.25
C LYS A 166 -4.43 -18.88 -2.65
N ASN A 167 -5.29 -18.63 -3.62
CA ASN A 167 -5.10 -19.08 -4.99
C ASN A 167 -4.15 -18.18 -5.79
N PHE A 168 -4.08 -16.87 -5.43
CA PHE A 168 -3.34 -15.88 -6.20
C PHE A 168 -2.07 -15.36 -5.49
N LEU A 169 -2.09 -15.30 -4.16
CA LEU A 169 -0.98 -14.79 -3.36
C LEU A 169 -0.21 -15.96 -2.72
N LYS A 170 1.06 -16.07 -3.04
CA LYS A 170 1.95 -17.13 -2.50
C LYS A 170 2.46 -16.72 -1.11
N GLN A 171 1.54 -16.54 -0.16
CA GLN A 171 1.83 -16.22 1.22
C GLN A 171 1.25 -17.26 2.17
N PRO A 172 1.84 -17.45 3.37
CA PRO A 172 1.26 -18.32 4.41
C PRO A 172 -0.12 -17.83 4.85
N ASP A 173 -0.96 -18.76 5.27
CA ASP A 173 -2.34 -18.48 5.70
C ASP A 173 -2.43 -17.42 6.79
N ASN A 174 -1.55 -17.46 7.78
CA ASN A 174 -1.52 -16.48 8.88
C ASN A 174 -1.14 -15.07 8.40
N VAL A 175 -0.33 -14.96 7.36
CA VAL A 175 0.00 -13.67 6.72
C VAL A 175 -1.22 -13.12 5.99
N LEU A 176 -1.91 -13.97 5.21
CA LEU A 176 -3.12 -13.57 4.47
C LEU A 176 -4.26 -13.17 5.42
N GLN A 177 -4.46 -13.94 6.50
CA GLN A 177 -5.46 -13.62 7.52
C GLN A 177 -5.17 -12.24 8.16
N GLN A 178 -3.93 -12.00 8.57
CA GLN A 178 -3.54 -10.72 9.16
C GLN A 178 -3.72 -9.56 8.18
N SER A 179 -3.32 -9.75 6.91
CA SER A 179 -3.51 -8.76 5.84
C SER A 179 -4.95 -8.32 5.69
N LEU A 180 -5.87 -9.28 5.63
CA LEU A 180 -7.29 -9.04 5.40
C LEU A 180 -7.99 -8.34 6.56
N GLU A 181 -7.39 -8.33 7.77
CA GLU A 181 -7.88 -7.51 8.88
C GLU A 181 -7.67 -6.00 8.65
N TRP A 182 -6.73 -5.64 7.78
CA TRP A 182 -6.27 -4.28 7.56
C TRP A 182 -6.70 -3.67 6.22
N ILE A 183 -7.46 -4.42 5.40
CA ILE A 183 -7.93 -4.00 4.07
C ILE A 183 -9.46 -3.88 4.11
N ASP A 184 -9.98 -2.78 3.53
CA ASP A 184 -11.40 -2.56 3.27
C ASP A 184 -11.64 -2.52 1.75
N PHE A 185 -12.37 -3.53 1.23
CA PHE A 185 -12.73 -3.64 -0.18
C PHE A 185 -14.02 -2.89 -0.51
#